data_85ec7c86ce2ccd2c88c92f5e6036f031
#
_entry.id   85ec7c86ce2ccd2c88c92f5e6036f031
#
_cell.length_a   1.000
_cell.length_b   1.000
_cell.length_c   1.000
_cell.angle_alpha   90.00
_cell.angle_beta   90.00
_cell.angle_gamma   90.00
#
_symmetry.space_group_name_H-M   'P 1'
#
loop_
_entity.id
_entity.type
_entity.pdbx_description
1 polymer ?
#
loop_
_entity_poly.entity_id
_entity_poly.type
_entity_poly.pdbx_seq_one_letter_code
_entity_poly.pdbx_strand_id
1 'polypeptide(L)'
;MSELFDAGFFSRLNHLKLAMHIRLDKGLSGGRKSSAKGSSVEFSDFREYLPGDDIRRIDWNVYGRLDKFYVKQFMEEKEAFYHIFLDTSASMDFGEKKKSVMALRLAAVFAWLVLKQLDRVEILTLGDGRLGKTSPVIGRGSFQRLLNELEQVSFEGDTRISEAVKKCSLGGRGICILISDFLDPHGVDEAIRYLTFKRQEIFLIQVLAREEVEFDGEGTLALEDMETGNQVRVTVTRQTIRAYEEALESHEQALQRLAKRYGCAFLQVIADEDLDKVIFQTLKQKGIFG
;
A
#
# COMPACT_ATOMS: atom_id res chain seq x y z
N MET A 1 -17.30 18.88 -3.04
CA MET A 1 -15.85 18.66 -3.15
C MET A 1 -15.42 18.09 -1.80
N SER A 2 -14.58 17.10 -1.81
CA SER A 2 -14.09 16.45 -0.60
C SER A 2 -13.36 17.46 0.30
N GLU A 3 -13.58 17.41 1.62
CA GLU A 3 -12.81 18.21 2.59
C GLU A 3 -11.32 17.80 2.64
N LEU A 4 -11.00 16.62 2.08
CA LEU A 4 -9.66 16.06 2.10
C LEU A 4 -8.70 16.70 1.08
N PHE A 5 -9.19 17.28 -0.03
CA PHE A 5 -8.35 17.71 -1.15
C PHE A 5 -8.79 19.05 -1.76
N ASP A 6 -7.81 19.81 -2.26
CA ASP A 6 -8.09 20.98 -3.10
C ASP A 6 -8.58 20.57 -4.51
N ALA A 7 -9.26 21.51 -5.20
CA ALA A 7 -9.88 21.26 -6.49
C ALA A 7 -8.91 20.86 -7.61
N GLY A 8 -7.62 21.17 -7.48
CA GLY A 8 -6.57 20.90 -8.48
C GLY A 8 -5.72 19.69 -8.19
N PHE A 9 -5.84 19.11 -7.00
CA PHE A 9 -4.93 18.08 -6.49
C PHE A 9 -4.82 16.86 -7.43
N PHE A 10 -5.95 16.26 -7.79
CA PHE A 10 -5.95 15.08 -8.66
C PHE A 10 -5.45 15.37 -10.08
N SER A 11 -5.57 16.63 -10.54
CA SER A 11 -4.98 17.03 -11.83
C SER A 11 -3.46 17.00 -11.80
N ARG A 12 -2.86 17.38 -10.67
CA ARG A 12 -1.39 17.28 -10.47
C ARG A 12 -0.91 15.83 -10.47
N LEU A 13 -1.72 14.90 -9.94
CA LEU A 13 -1.40 13.48 -9.96
C LEU A 13 -1.44 12.81 -11.34
N ASN A 14 -1.98 13.48 -12.35
CA ASN A 14 -2.11 12.89 -13.69
C ASN A 14 -0.78 12.54 -14.36
N HIS A 15 0.31 13.16 -13.95
CA HIS A 15 1.65 12.89 -14.49
C HIS A 15 2.39 11.75 -13.76
N LEU A 16 1.91 11.33 -12.59
CA LEU A 16 2.53 10.25 -11.83
C LEU A 16 2.01 8.88 -12.28
N LYS A 17 2.88 7.88 -12.22
CA LYS A 17 2.53 6.46 -12.38
C LYS A 17 3.04 5.70 -11.17
N LEU A 18 2.28 4.72 -10.71
CA LEU A 18 2.79 3.76 -9.72
C LEU A 18 3.85 2.89 -10.39
N ALA A 19 5.04 2.89 -9.81
CA ALA A 19 6.14 2.06 -10.27
C ALA A 19 6.19 0.69 -9.57
N MET A 20 5.24 0.44 -8.67
CA MET A 20 5.06 -0.88 -8.04
C MET A 20 4.48 -1.83 -9.08
N HIS A 21 5.31 -2.73 -9.56
CA HIS A 21 4.90 -3.77 -10.50
C HIS A 21 5.01 -5.12 -9.80
N ILE A 22 3.99 -5.96 -10.00
CA ILE A 22 4.11 -7.37 -9.63
C ILE A 22 5.36 -7.91 -10.34
N ARG A 23 6.40 -8.24 -9.58
CA ARG A 23 7.60 -8.90 -10.13
C ARG A 23 7.17 -10.23 -10.71
N LEU A 24 6.91 -10.24 -12.01
CA LEU A 24 6.74 -11.48 -12.74
C LEU A 24 8.09 -12.21 -12.71
N ASP A 25 8.17 -13.35 -12.04
CA ASP A 25 9.33 -14.22 -12.11
C ASP A 25 9.67 -14.45 -13.58
N LYS A 26 10.81 -13.94 -14.03
CA LYS A 26 11.38 -14.17 -15.36
C LYS A 26 11.78 -15.64 -15.62
N GLY A 27 11.34 -16.55 -14.79
CA GLY A 27 11.72 -17.95 -14.84
C GLY A 27 10.55 -18.88 -14.66
N LEU A 28 9.68 -18.98 -15.67
CA LEU A 28 8.91 -20.20 -16.01
C LEU A 28 7.87 -19.84 -17.09
N SER A 29 8.31 -19.63 -18.31
CA SER A 29 7.43 -19.68 -19.48
C SER A 29 7.11 -21.14 -19.83
N GLY A 30 6.45 -21.82 -18.89
CA GLY A 30 5.85 -23.14 -19.08
C GLY A 30 4.33 -22.94 -19.20
N GLY A 31 3.82 -23.20 -20.40
CA GLY A 31 2.46 -22.93 -20.80
C GLY A 31 1.38 -23.36 -19.81
N ARG A 32 0.69 -22.38 -19.23
CA ARG A 32 -0.66 -22.56 -18.70
C ARG A 32 -1.57 -21.58 -19.42
N LYS A 33 -2.47 -22.13 -20.22
CA LYS A 33 -3.54 -21.42 -20.87
C LYS A 33 -4.39 -20.72 -19.81
N SER A 34 -4.35 -19.39 -19.79
CA SER A 34 -5.36 -18.59 -19.13
C SER A 34 -6.54 -18.45 -20.09
N SER A 35 -7.73 -18.89 -19.68
CA SER A 35 -8.98 -18.75 -20.44
C SER A 35 -9.74 -17.46 -20.08
N ALA A 36 -9.04 -16.37 -19.78
CA ALA A 36 -9.68 -15.08 -19.55
C ALA A 36 -9.94 -14.37 -20.88
N LYS A 37 -11.20 -14.25 -21.26
CA LYS A 37 -11.66 -13.38 -22.35
C LYS A 37 -11.47 -11.92 -21.90
N GLY A 38 -10.59 -11.16 -22.56
CA GLY A 38 -10.53 -9.70 -22.44
C GLY A 38 -9.18 -9.08 -22.11
N SER A 39 -8.04 -9.81 -22.13
CA SER A 39 -6.73 -9.18 -22.00
C SER A 39 -6.26 -8.62 -23.34
N SER A 40 -5.95 -7.33 -23.36
CA SER A 40 -5.17 -6.72 -24.43
C SER A 40 -3.78 -7.33 -24.38
N VAL A 41 -3.39 -8.01 -25.45
CA VAL A 41 -2.09 -8.65 -25.56
C VAL A 41 -1.20 -7.73 -26.36
N GLU A 42 -0.33 -6.95 -25.70
CA GLU A 42 0.64 -6.11 -26.39
C GLU A 42 1.82 -6.93 -26.89
N PHE A 43 2.24 -6.65 -28.13
CA PHE A 43 3.46 -7.22 -28.69
C PHE A 43 4.68 -6.70 -27.90
N SER A 44 5.49 -7.62 -27.38
CA SER A 44 6.67 -7.29 -26.60
C SER A 44 7.96 -7.37 -27.40
N ASP A 45 8.24 -8.52 -28.01
CA ASP A 45 9.51 -8.77 -28.68
C ASP A 45 9.43 -10.04 -29.56
N PHE A 46 10.48 -10.26 -30.36
CA PHE A 46 10.70 -11.50 -31.10
C PHE A 46 11.75 -12.36 -30.39
N ARG A 47 11.48 -13.65 -30.27
CA ARG A 47 12.45 -14.65 -29.81
C ARG A 47 12.63 -15.70 -30.86
N GLU A 48 13.86 -16.22 -31.03
CA GLU A 48 14.08 -17.39 -31.91
C GLU A 48 13.21 -18.57 -31.44
N TYR A 49 12.62 -19.25 -32.41
CA TYR A 49 11.81 -20.46 -32.19
C TYR A 49 12.65 -21.56 -31.57
N LEU A 50 12.14 -22.19 -30.54
CA LEU A 50 12.72 -23.39 -29.97
C LEU A 50 11.76 -24.58 -30.18
N PRO A 51 12.26 -25.83 -30.41
CA PRO A 51 11.42 -26.99 -30.51
C PRO A 51 10.48 -27.11 -29.28
N GLY A 52 9.15 -27.14 -29.54
CA GLY A 52 8.12 -27.17 -28.52
C GLY A 52 7.34 -25.85 -28.38
N ASP A 53 7.77 -24.79 -29.03
CA ASP A 53 6.99 -23.53 -29.08
C ASP A 53 5.74 -23.70 -29.99
N ASP A 54 4.71 -22.90 -29.70
CA ASP A 54 3.49 -22.91 -30.54
C ASP A 54 3.76 -22.27 -31.91
N ILE A 55 3.74 -23.09 -32.93
CA ILE A 55 3.99 -22.70 -34.34
C ILE A 55 3.03 -21.60 -34.84
N ARG A 56 1.86 -21.43 -34.22
CA ARG A 56 0.88 -20.37 -34.58
C ARG A 56 1.39 -18.97 -34.23
N ARG A 57 2.40 -18.87 -33.37
CA ARG A 57 3.03 -17.63 -32.96
C ARG A 57 4.24 -17.24 -33.77
N ILE A 58 4.63 -18.06 -34.77
CA ILE A 58 5.73 -17.77 -35.68
C ILE A 58 5.34 -16.58 -36.57
N ASP A 59 6.24 -15.61 -36.67
CA ASP A 59 6.07 -14.49 -37.61
C ASP A 59 6.64 -14.88 -38.98
N TRP A 60 5.74 -15.23 -39.89
CA TRP A 60 6.09 -15.64 -41.25
C TRP A 60 6.70 -14.49 -42.07
N ASN A 61 6.42 -13.21 -41.72
CA ASN A 61 7.03 -12.08 -42.42
C ASN A 61 8.52 -11.92 -42.05
N VAL A 62 8.86 -12.22 -40.79
CA VAL A 62 10.26 -12.22 -40.33
C VAL A 62 11.01 -13.41 -40.95
N TYR A 63 10.38 -14.55 -41.01
CA TYR A 63 10.94 -15.74 -41.68
C TYR A 63 11.28 -15.46 -43.15
N GLY A 64 10.36 -14.85 -43.90
CA GLY A 64 10.57 -14.49 -45.30
C GLY A 64 11.72 -13.48 -45.56
N ARG A 65 12.18 -12.76 -44.52
CA ARG A 65 13.28 -11.81 -44.64
C ARG A 65 14.61 -12.30 -44.11
N LEU A 66 14.59 -13.11 -43.05
CA LEU A 66 15.78 -13.49 -42.29
C LEU A 66 16.10 -15.00 -42.40
N ASP A 67 15.23 -15.79 -43.02
CA ASP A 67 15.31 -17.25 -43.11
C ASP A 67 15.53 -17.95 -41.76
N LYS A 68 14.96 -17.33 -40.69
CA LYS A 68 14.98 -17.82 -39.32
C LYS A 68 13.59 -17.74 -38.69
N PHE A 69 13.23 -18.75 -37.91
CA PHE A 69 11.95 -18.80 -37.26
C PHE A 69 11.99 -17.94 -35.97
N TYR A 70 11.13 -16.92 -35.89
CA TYR A 70 10.90 -16.10 -34.74
C TYR A 70 9.48 -16.22 -34.23
N VAL A 71 9.32 -16.35 -32.93
CA VAL A 71 8.03 -16.37 -32.24
C VAL A 71 7.74 -15.00 -31.65
N LYS A 72 6.56 -14.47 -31.93
CA LYS A 72 6.06 -13.25 -31.29
C LYS A 72 5.91 -13.49 -29.79
N GLN A 73 6.63 -12.76 -29.00
CA GLN A 73 6.39 -12.67 -27.56
C GLN A 73 5.36 -11.57 -27.29
N PHE A 74 4.37 -11.91 -26.54
CA PHE A 74 3.34 -10.97 -26.11
C PHE A 74 3.45 -10.78 -24.60
N MET A 75 3.43 -9.54 -24.14
CA MET A 75 3.16 -9.26 -22.73
C MET A 75 1.65 -9.37 -22.52
N GLU A 76 1.24 -10.29 -21.67
CA GLU A 76 -0.08 -10.18 -21.06
C GLU A 76 0.00 -9.04 -20.04
N GLU A 77 -0.62 -7.91 -20.31
CA GLU A 77 -0.94 -6.96 -19.27
C GLU A 77 -1.90 -7.64 -18.30
N LYS A 78 -1.37 -8.18 -17.23
CA LYS A 78 -2.18 -8.69 -16.13
C LYS A 78 -2.57 -7.51 -15.27
N GLU A 79 -3.86 -7.22 -15.24
CA GLU A 79 -4.46 -6.32 -14.30
C GLU A 79 -3.96 -6.64 -12.89
N ALA A 80 -3.30 -5.67 -12.26
CA ALA A 80 -2.85 -5.83 -10.88
C ALA A 80 -4.02 -5.58 -9.93
N PHE A 81 -4.06 -6.33 -8.83
CA PHE A 81 -5.05 -6.10 -7.79
C PHE A 81 -4.37 -5.49 -6.57
N TYR A 82 -4.78 -4.28 -6.24
CA TYR A 82 -4.31 -3.53 -5.09
C TYR A 82 -5.28 -3.65 -3.92
N HIS A 83 -4.75 -4.04 -2.78
CA HIS A 83 -5.45 -4.13 -1.51
C HIS A 83 -4.89 -3.03 -0.60
N ILE A 84 -5.65 -1.98 -0.35
CA ILE A 84 -5.25 -0.90 0.56
C ILE A 84 -5.84 -1.19 1.92
N PHE A 85 -5.01 -1.61 2.85
CA PHE A 85 -5.37 -1.83 4.24
C PHE A 85 -5.19 -0.52 5.01
N LEU A 86 -6.28 0.01 5.52
CA LEU A 86 -6.34 1.24 6.28
C LEU A 86 -6.66 0.92 7.73
N ASP A 87 -5.75 1.22 8.62
CA ASP A 87 -5.98 1.16 10.05
C ASP A 87 -6.99 2.23 10.48
N THR A 88 -8.03 1.79 11.15
CA THR A 88 -9.15 2.64 11.61
C THR A 88 -9.32 2.59 13.12
N SER A 89 -8.26 2.25 13.86
CA SER A 89 -8.23 2.30 15.32
C SER A 89 -8.35 3.73 15.86
N ALA A 90 -8.73 3.84 17.12
CA ALA A 90 -8.82 5.12 17.80
C ALA A 90 -7.48 5.86 17.86
N SER A 91 -6.36 5.14 17.95
CA SER A 91 -5.02 5.73 17.94
C SER A 91 -4.74 6.55 16.67
N MET A 92 -5.34 6.18 15.54
CA MET A 92 -5.21 6.92 14.28
C MET A 92 -5.93 8.28 14.28
N ASP A 93 -6.86 8.53 15.21
CA ASP A 93 -7.52 9.84 15.36
C ASP A 93 -6.76 10.79 16.31
N PHE A 94 -5.53 10.49 16.63
CA PHE A 94 -4.63 11.27 17.49
C PHE A 94 -3.86 12.36 16.70
N GLY A 95 -3.44 13.41 17.44
CA GLY A 95 -2.63 14.53 16.99
C GLY A 95 -3.45 15.79 16.65
N GLU A 96 -2.82 16.96 16.73
CA GLU A 96 -3.43 18.23 16.28
C GLU A 96 -3.78 18.15 14.80
N LYS A 97 -2.84 17.63 13.98
CA LYS A 97 -3.08 17.17 12.63
C LYS A 97 -3.26 15.66 12.69
N LYS A 98 -4.51 15.23 12.70
CA LYS A 98 -4.88 13.84 12.91
C LYS A 98 -4.22 12.90 11.90
N LYS A 99 -3.65 11.81 12.40
CA LYS A 99 -3.07 10.72 11.54
C LYS A 99 -4.11 10.17 10.57
N SER A 100 -5.37 10.06 11.00
CA SER A 100 -6.50 9.61 10.19
C SER A 100 -6.66 10.41 8.89
N VAL A 101 -6.52 11.74 8.94
CA VAL A 101 -6.64 12.60 7.76
C VAL A 101 -5.54 12.31 6.74
N MET A 102 -4.29 12.19 7.19
CA MET A 102 -3.17 11.83 6.32
C MET A 102 -3.33 10.42 5.75
N ALA A 103 -3.77 9.46 6.56
CA ALA A 103 -4.00 8.10 6.15
C ALA A 103 -5.10 7.99 5.07
N LEU A 104 -6.23 8.69 5.25
CA LEU A 104 -7.31 8.79 4.25
C LEU A 104 -6.81 9.42 2.95
N ARG A 105 -6.03 10.50 3.05
CA ARG A 105 -5.45 11.16 1.87
C ARG A 105 -4.52 10.24 1.11
N LEU A 106 -3.63 9.53 1.78
CA LEU A 106 -2.74 8.56 1.15
C LEU A 106 -3.51 7.41 0.51
N ALA A 107 -4.51 6.84 1.20
CA ALA A 107 -5.37 5.79 0.64
C ALA A 107 -6.07 6.26 -0.64
N ALA A 108 -6.63 7.47 -0.65
CA ALA A 108 -7.28 8.04 -1.84
C ALA A 108 -6.31 8.31 -2.99
N VAL A 109 -5.08 8.78 -2.69
CA VAL A 109 -4.02 9.00 -3.71
C VAL A 109 -3.64 7.69 -4.38
N PHE A 110 -3.36 6.64 -3.59
CA PHE A 110 -3.02 5.34 -4.15
C PHE A 110 -4.18 4.76 -4.96
N ALA A 111 -5.40 4.84 -4.44
CA ALA A 111 -6.59 4.40 -5.17
C ALA A 111 -6.77 5.14 -6.51
N TRP A 112 -6.58 6.47 -6.53
CA TRP A 112 -6.63 7.26 -7.76
C TRP A 112 -5.61 6.79 -8.79
N LEU A 113 -4.36 6.60 -8.37
CA LEU A 113 -3.28 6.19 -9.26
C LEU A 113 -3.48 4.78 -9.81
N VAL A 114 -3.99 3.85 -8.98
CA VAL A 114 -4.37 2.50 -9.39
C VAL A 114 -5.48 2.54 -10.45
N LEU A 115 -6.57 3.25 -10.16
CA LEU A 115 -7.71 3.38 -11.08
C LEU A 115 -7.35 4.09 -12.38
N LYS A 116 -6.37 4.99 -12.33
CA LYS A 116 -5.83 5.67 -13.52
C LYS A 116 -5.08 4.70 -14.44
N GLN A 117 -4.41 3.71 -13.89
CA GLN A 117 -3.69 2.67 -14.62
C GLN A 117 -4.60 1.52 -15.10
N LEU A 118 -5.91 1.63 -14.86
CA LEU A 118 -6.92 0.61 -15.13
C LEU A 118 -6.73 -0.68 -14.33
N ASP A 119 -5.95 -0.60 -13.25
CA ASP A 119 -5.81 -1.67 -12.28
C ASP A 119 -7.01 -1.71 -11.33
N ARG A 120 -7.14 -2.83 -10.62
CA ARG A 120 -8.20 -3.06 -9.65
C ARG A 120 -7.77 -2.64 -8.26
N VAL A 121 -8.65 -1.97 -7.52
CA VAL A 121 -8.42 -1.60 -6.12
C VAL A 121 -9.61 -1.91 -5.23
N GLU A 122 -9.32 -2.32 -4.01
CA GLU A 122 -10.26 -2.34 -2.90
C GLU A 122 -9.61 -1.73 -1.66
N ILE A 123 -10.42 -1.13 -0.79
CA ILE A 123 -9.99 -0.63 0.50
C ILE A 123 -10.55 -1.52 1.58
N LEU A 124 -9.69 -1.88 2.53
CA LEU A 124 -9.97 -2.74 3.65
C LEU A 124 -9.68 -1.97 4.92
N THR A 125 -10.70 -1.69 5.72
CA THR A 125 -10.55 -1.02 7.02
C THR A 125 -10.30 -2.04 8.11
N LEU A 126 -9.32 -1.75 8.97
CA LEU A 126 -8.87 -2.62 10.05
C LEU A 126 -9.21 -1.93 11.39
N GLY A 127 -10.17 -2.46 12.15
CA GLY A 127 -10.53 -1.95 13.48
C GLY A 127 -11.21 -3.04 14.29
N ASP A 128 -11.00 -3.10 15.60
CA ASP A 128 -11.57 -4.10 16.53
C ASP A 128 -11.37 -5.56 16.09
N GLY A 129 -10.23 -5.85 15.42
CA GLY A 129 -10.02 -7.15 14.81
C GLY A 129 -11.05 -7.50 13.72
N ARG A 130 -11.81 -6.52 13.24
CA ARG A 130 -12.78 -6.64 12.15
C ARG A 130 -12.16 -6.14 10.85
N LEU A 131 -12.67 -6.68 9.76
CA LEU A 131 -12.29 -6.28 8.41
C LEU A 131 -13.51 -5.69 7.73
N GLY A 132 -13.52 -4.35 7.59
CA GLY A 132 -14.42 -3.67 6.67
C GLY A 132 -13.88 -3.78 5.25
N LYS A 133 -14.74 -3.74 4.25
CA LYS A 133 -14.31 -3.92 2.85
C LYS A 133 -15.21 -3.16 1.90
N THR A 134 -14.58 -2.35 1.04
CA THR A 134 -15.25 -1.79 -0.14
C THR A 134 -15.38 -2.87 -1.23
N SER A 135 -16.32 -2.71 -2.14
CA SER A 135 -16.34 -3.54 -3.34
C SER A 135 -15.16 -3.21 -4.23
N PRO A 136 -14.45 -4.21 -4.81
CA PRO A 136 -13.38 -3.95 -5.76
C PRO A 136 -13.87 -3.12 -6.95
N VAL A 137 -13.10 -2.11 -7.33
CA VAL A 137 -13.43 -1.19 -8.44
C VAL A 137 -12.29 -1.07 -9.42
N ILE A 138 -12.64 -0.70 -10.67
CA ILE A 138 -11.73 -0.45 -11.78
C ILE A 138 -12.14 0.85 -12.47
N GLY A 139 -11.13 1.54 -13.03
CA GLY A 139 -11.32 2.72 -13.85
C GLY A 139 -11.71 3.98 -13.07
N ARG A 140 -11.29 5.11 -13.61
CA ARG A 140 -11.42 6.43 -12.95
C ARG A 140 -12.84 6.82 -12.58
N GLY A 141 -13.84 6.35 -13.34
CA GLY A 141 -15.24 6.67 -13.05
C GLY A 141 -15.74 6.17 -11.70
N SER A 142 -15.06 5.16 -11.11
CA SER A 142 -15.40 4.61 -9.80
C SER A 142 -14.80 5.39 -8.64
N PHE A 143 -13.88 6.31 -8.90
CA PHE A 143 -13.10 6.99 -7.85
C PHE A 143 -13.98 7.81 -6.90
N GLN A 144 -14.95 8.58 -7.45
CA GLN A 144 -15.80 9.43 -6.60
C GLN A 144 -16.61 8.62 -5.59
N ARG A 145 -17.10 7.43 -5.99
CA ARG A 145 -17.80 6.53 -5.07
C ARG A 145 -16.86 6.05 -3.96
N LEU A 146 -15.67 5.64 -4.32
CA LEU A 146 -14.67 5.16 -3.35
C LEU A 146 -14.22 6.28 -2.40
N LEU A 147 -14.08 7.50 -2.89
CA LEU A 147 -13.77 8.66 -2.07
C LEU A 147 -14.88 8.96 -1.06
N ASN A 148 -16.14 8.89 -1.49
CA ASN A 148 -17.29 9.06 -0.60
C ASN A 148 -17.34 7.94 0.47
N GLU A 149 -16.98 6.71 0.14
CA GLU A 149 -16.86 5.60 1.10
C GLU A 149 -15.74 5.86 2.12
N LEU A 150 -14.59 6.38 1.68
CA LEU A 150 -13.48 6.78 2.57
C LEU A 150 -13.86 7.90 3.53
N GLU A 151 -14.63 8.89 3.08
CA GLU A 151 -15.07 10.02 3.93
C GLU A 151 -16.05 9.61 5.03
N GLN A 152 -16.65 8.42 4.93
CA GLN A 152 -17.56 7.86 5.93
C GLN A 152 -16.84 6.94 6.93
N VAL A 153 -15.53 6.74 6.79
CA VAL A 153 -14.77 5.88 7.70
C VAL A 153 -14.67 6.54 9.08
N SER A 154 -15.12 5.84 10.12
CA SER A 154 -14.88 6.19 11.52
C SER A 154 -13.61 5.53 12.03
N PHE A 155 -12.94 6.21 12.95
CA PHE A 155 -11.73 5.76 13.61
C PHE A 155 -12.03 5.47 15.07
N GLU A 156 -12.20 4.20 15.40
CA GLU A 156 -12.67 3.73 16.70
C GLU A 156 -12.09 2.35 17.04
N GLY A 157 -12.06 2.01 18.33
CA GLY A 157 -11.67 0.69 18.81
C GLY A 157 -10.17 0.45 18.83
N ASP A 158 -9.79 -0.82 19.02
CA ASP A 158 -8.39 -1.24 19.10
C ASP A 158 -7.83 -1.69 17.74
N THR A 159 -6.51 -1.71 17.66
CA THR A 159 -5.78 -2.20 16.48
C THR A 159 -5.41 -3.65 16.67
N ARG A 160 -5.79 -4.51 15.71
CA ARG A 160 -5.36 -5.91 15.60
C ARG A 160 -5.05 -6.25 14.13
N ILE A 161 -4.04 -5.56 13.59
CA ILE A 161 -3.69 -5.65 12.17
C ILE A 161 -3.52 -7.11 11.73
N SER A 162 -2.74 -7.88 12.49
CA SER A 162 -2.43 -9.27 12.14
C SER A 162 -3.66 -10.17 12.09
N GLU A 163 -4.62 -10.00 13.01
CA GLU A 163 -5.86 -10.76 13.02
C GLU A 163 -6.77 -10.37 11.86
N ALA A 164 -6.93 -9.07 11.61
CA ALA A 164 -7.79 -8.56 10.54
C ALA A 164 -7.28 -8.96 9.16
N VAL A 165 -5.98 -8.80 8.92
CA VAL A 165 -5.35 -9.16 7.63
C VAL A 165 -5.47 -10.66 7.33
N LYS A 166 -5.35 -11.53 8.34
CA LYS A 166 -5.51 -12.98 8.16
C LYS A 166 -6.94 -13.39 7.77
N LYS A 167 -7.95 -12.58 8.10
CA LYS A 167 -9.35 -12.81 7.68
C LYS A 167 -9.59 -12.44 6.22
N CYS A 168 -8.65 -11.71 5.59
CA CYS A 168 -8.77 -11.32 4.20
C CYS A 168 -8.53 -12.51 3.26
N SER A 169 -9.49 -12.75 2.38
CA SER A 169 -9.34 -13.74 1.31
C SER A 169 -8.68 -13.10 0.10
N LEU A 170 -7.36 -13.21 0.01
CA LEU A 170 -6.57 -12.70 -1.10
C LEU A 170 -6.45 -13.75 -2.20
N GLY A 171 -6.86 -13.41 -3.39
CA GLY A 171 -6.79 -14.25 -4.58
C GLY A 171 -5.60 -13.90 -5.47
N GLY A 172 -4.72 -14.88 -5.72
CA GLY A 172 -3.61 -14.70 -6.65
C GLY A 172 -2.49 -13.79 -6.13
N ARG A 173 -1.67 -13.28 -7.06
CA ARG A 173 -0.66 -12.26 -6.77
C ARG A 173 -1.30 -10.87 -6.80
N GLY A 174 -0.91 -10.01 -5.88
CA GLY A 174 -1.40 -8.64 -5.79
C GLY A 174 -0.42 -7.74 -5.06
N ILE A 175 -0.84 -6.53 -4.78
CA ILE A 175 -0.08 -5.53 -4.05
C ILE A 175 -0.89 -5.10 -2.85
N CYS A 176 -0.30 -5.20 -1.67
CA CYS A 176 -0.90 -4.80 -0.40
C CYS A 176 -0.22 -3.54 0.13
N ILE A 177 -0.98 -2.48 0.30
CA ILE A 177 -0.53 -1.23 0.91
C ILE A 177 -1.15 -1.16 2.30
N LEU A 178 -0.33 -1.20 3.35
CA LEU A 178 -0.78 -1.10 4.74
C LEU A 178 -0.47 0.30 5.25
N ILE A 179 -1.49 1.00 5.70
CA ILE A 179 -1.40 2.37 6.25
C ILE A 179 -1.86 2.34 7.70
N SER A 180 -0.93 2.56 8.64
CA SER A 180 -1.14 2.52 10.09
C SER A 180 -0.02 3.30 10.79
N ASP A 181 -0.14 3.56 12.08
CA ASP A 181 1.00 3.98 12.90
C ASP A 181 1.89 2.78 13.29
N PHE A 182 1.38 1.55 13.13
CA PHE A 182 2.03 0.29 13.52
C PHE A 182 2.43 0.21 14.99
N LEU A 183 1.77 0.97 15.86
CA LEU A 183 2.01 0.93 17.30
C LEU A 183 1.20 -0.18 18.01
N ASP A 184 0.63 -1.11 17.23
CA ASP A 184 -0.09 -2.29 17.72
C ASP A 184 0.79 -3.14 18.64
N PRO A 185 0.40 -3.35 19.93
CA PRO A 185 1.16 -4.18 20.88
C PRO A 185 1.32 -5.63 20.41
N HIS A 186 0.42 -6.12 19.57
CA HIS A 186 0.46 -7.47 19.00
C HIS A 186 1.38 -7.58 17.78
N GLY A 187 1.85 -6.45 17.25
CA GLY A 187 2.78 -6.36 16.14
C GLY A 187 2.19 -6.73 14.78
N VAL A 188 2.94 -6.38 13.74
CA VAL A 188 2.54 -6.58 12.33
C VAL A 188 3.24 -7.77 11.66
N ASP A 189 4.14 -8.46 12.38
CA ASP A 189 4.95 -9.56 11.83
C ASP A 189 4.12 -10.67 11.19
N GLU A 190 3.06 -11.09 11.86
CA GLU A 190 2.20 -12.17 11.37
C GLU A 190 1.40 -11.76 10.13
N ALA A 191 0.98 -10.48 10.05
CA ALA A 191 0.34 -9.95 8.85
C ALA A 191 1.29 -9.98 7.66
N ILE A 192 2.52 -9.47 7.83
CA ILE A 192 3.53 -9.44 6.77
C ILE A 192 3.88 -10.86 6.31
N ARG A 193 4.07 -11.78 7.25
CA ARG A 193 4.34 -13.20 6.95
C ARG A 193 3.20 -13.84 6.15
N TYR A 194 1.95 -13.58 6.57
CA TYR A 194 0.77 -14.07 5.86
C TYR A 194 0.67 -13.52 4.45
N LEU A 195 0.83 -12.21 4.26
CA LEU A 195 0.78 -11.56 2.95
C LEU A 195 1.91 -12.07 2.03
N THR A 196 3.12 -12.25 2.57
CA THR A 196 4.25 -12.83 1.84
C THR A 196 3.95 -14.26 1.41
N PHE A 197 3.39 -15.09 2.30
CA PHE A 197 2.95 -16.45 1.95
C PHE A 197 1.90 -16.43 0.84
N LYS A 198 1.00 -15.45 0.84
CA LYS A 198 0.01 -15.20 -0.22
C LYS A 198 0.60 -14.61 -1.49
N ARG A 199 1.93 -14.46 -1.58
CA ARG A 199 2.67 -13.90 -2.72
C ARG A 199 2.23 -12.48 -3.06
N GLN A 200 1.92 -11.68 -2.04
CA GLN A 200 1.63 -10.26 -2.21
C GLN A 200 2.92 -9.46 -2.16
N GLU A 201 3.02 -8.41 -2.98
CA GLU A 201 4.00 -7.34 -2.77
C GLU A 201 3.46 -6.41 -1.68
N ILE A 202 4.33 -6.01 -0.74
CA ILE A 202 3.89 -5.31 0.45
C ILE A 202 4.54 -3.94 0.51
N PHE A 203 3.73 -2.92 0.74
CA PHE A 203 4.18 -1.58 1.04
C PHE A 203 3.60 -1.13 2.39
N LEU A 204 4.48 -0.83 3.34
CA LEU A 204 4.13 -0.35 4.66
C LEU A 204 4.28 1.16 4.70
N ILE A 205 3.23 1.85 5.09
CA ILE A 205 3.21 3.30 5.27
C ILE A 205 2.88 3.57 6.73
N GLN A 206 3.89 3.97 7.48
CA GLN A 206 3.73 4.40 8.86
C GLN A 206 3.32 5.87 8.89
N VAL A 207 2.24 6.20 9.60
CA VAL A 207 1.79 7.57 9.80
C VAL A 207 1.87 7.88 11.29
N LEU A 208 2.71 8.84 11.65
CA LEU A 208 2.88 9.29 13.03
C LEU A 208 2.41 10.73 13.17
N ALA A 209 1.90 11.09 14.35
CA ALA A 209 1.64 12.48 14.69
C ALA A 209 2.94 13.20 15.05
N ARG A 210 2.98 14.53 14.89
CA ARG A 210 4.13 15.35 15.29
C ARG A 210 4.43 15.17 16.77
N GLU A 211 3.41 15.14 17.58
CA GLU A 211 3.46 15.00 19.04
C GLU A 211 3.98 13.63 19.50
N GLU A 212 3.91 12.61 18.63
CA GLU A 212 4.51 11.30 18.90
C GLU A 212 6.02 11.29 18.60
N VAL A 213 6.47 12.11 17.64
CA VAL A 213 7.88 12.18 17.25
C VAL A 213 8.65 13.22 18.06
N GLU A 214 8.02 14.35 18.34
CA GLU A 214 8.62 15.48 19.04
C GLU A 214 7.77 15.77 20.30
N PHE A 215 8.08 15.06 21.38
CA PHE A 215 7.35 15.22 22.62
C PHE A 215 7.90 16.43 23.41
N ASP A 216 7.07 17.46 23.63
CA ASP A 216 7.45 18.69 24.35
C ASP A 216 6.66 18.92 25.66
N GLY A 217 6.04 17.88 26.20
CA GLY A 217 5.27 17.96 27.44
C GLY A 217 6.12 18.32 28.66
N GLU A 218 5.53 19.04 29.61
CA GLU A 218 6.15 19.42 30.87
C GLU A 218 5.28 19.05 32.08
N GLY A 219 5.90 18.85 33.24
CA GLY A 219 5.19 18.59 34.49
C GLY A 219 4.70 17.15 34.64
N THR A 220 3.57 16.98 35.30
CA THR A 220 2.91 15.64 35.43
C THR A 220 1.70 15.61 34.52
N LEU A 221 1.76 14.68 33.56
CA LEU A 221 0.70 14.47 32.58
C LEU A 221 -0.10 13.22 32.92
N ALA A 222 -1.40 13.26 32.67
CA ALA A 222 -2.24 12.08 32.60
C ALA A 222 -2.29 11.63 31.14
N LEU A 223 -1.56 10.56 30.82
CA LEU A 223 -1.61 9.94 29.51
C LEU A 223 -2.78 8.99 29.48
N GLU A 224 -3.60 9.10 28.45
CA GLU A 224 -4.73 8.21 28.20
C GLU A 224 -4.45 7.33 26.97
N ASP A 225 -4.59 6.05 27.16
CA ASP A 225 -4.54 5.09 26.07
C ASP A 225 -5.82 5.24 25.23
N MET A 226 -5.68 5.66 23.98
CA MET A 226 -6.78 5.96 23.07
C MET A 226 -7.66 4.73 22.74
N GLU A 227 -7.12 3.54 22.89
CA GLU A 227 -7.84 2.29 22.57
C GLU A 227 -8.56 1.71 23.79
N THR A 228 -7.93 1.76 24.95
CA THR A 228 -8.46 1.14 26.18
C THR A 228 -9.09 2.14 27.15
N GLY A 229 -8.83 3.44 26.99
CA GLY A 229 -9.24 4.50 27.90
C GLY A 229 -8.48 4.48 29.25
N ASN A 230 -7.47 3.63 29.40
CA ASN A 230 -6.68 3.56 30.62
C ASN A 230 -5.81 4.82 30.77
N GLN A 231 -5.79 5.37 32.00
CA GLN A 231 -5.00 6.54 32.28
C GLN A 231 -3.80 6.19 33.16
N VAL A 232 -2.64 6.68 32.76
CA VAL A 232 -1.40 6.58 33.52
C VAL A 232 -0.83 7.98 33.78
N ARG A 233 -0.52 8.28 35.04
CA ARG A 233 0.14 9.55 35.38
C ARG A 233 1.65 9.38 35.24
N VAL A 234 2.24 10.20 34.37
CA VAL A 234 3.68 10.20 34.12
C VAL A 234 4.23 11.59 34.46
N THR A 235 5.26 11.63 35.28
CA THR A 235 6.02 12.87 35.49
C THR A 235 7.04 13.01 34.38
N VAL A 236 6.90 14.06 33.60
CA VAL A 236 7.80 14.37 32.50
C VAL A 236 9.14 14.84 33.06
N THR A 237 10.15 14.08 32.79
CA THR A 237 11.56 14.38 33.12
C THR A 237 12.39 14.18 31.87
N ARG A 238 13.61 14.73 31.84
CA ARG A 238 14.54 14.45 30.74
C ARG A 238 14.83 12.95 30.57
N GLN A 239 14.75 12.18 31.65
CA GLN A 239 14.95 10.74 31.61
C GLN A 239 13.76 10.01 30.96
N THR A 240 12.53 10.41 31.31
CA THR A 240 11.32 9.82 30.71
C THR A 240 11.19 10.16 29.24
N ILE A 241 11.53 11.40 28.84
CA ILE A 241 11.55 11.80 27.42
C ILE A 241 12.55 10.94 26.64
N ARG A 242 13.79 10.81 27.12
CA ARG A 242 14.81 9.97 26.46
C ARG A 242 14.39 8.52 26.35
N ALA A 243 13.80 7.96 27.41
CA ALA A 243 13.31 6.59 27.39
C ALA A 243 12.21 6.38 26.34
N TYR A 244 11.33 7.37 26.16
CA TYR A 244 10.31 7.37 25.13
C TYR A 244 10.92 7.45 23.73
N GLU A 245 11.83 8.40 23.48
CA GLU A 245 12.54 8.56 22.21
C GLU A 245 13.30 7.27 21.81
N GLU A 246 14.03 6.69 22.77
CA GLU A 246 14.75 5.41 22.56
C GLU A 246 13.79 4.25 22.24
N ALA A 247 12.62 4.21 22.88
CA ALA A 247 11.61 3.18 22.63
C ALA A 247 11.00 3.36 21.23
N LEU A 248 10.66 4.59 20.83
CA LEU A 248 10.13 4.89 19.51
C LEU A 248 11.15 4.55 18.42
N GLU A 249 12.40 5.00 18.57
CA GLU A 249 13.47 4.70 17.63
C GLU A 249 13.73 3.17 17.51
N SER A 250 13.72 2.46 18.64
CA SER A 250 13.86 0.99 18.64
C SER A 250 12.71 0.31 17.89
N HIS A 251 11.49 0.78 18.07
CA HIS A 251 10.30 0.29 17.37
C HIS A 251 10.41 0.54 15.85
N GLU A 252 10.76 1.76 15.44
CA GLU A 252 10.96 2.10 14.03
C GLU A 252 12.04 1.23 13.38
N GLN A 253 13.17 1.07 14.05
CA GLN A 253 14.25 0.21 13.58
C GLN A 253 13.80 -1.26 13.47
N ALA A 254 12.97 -1.74 14.40
CA ALA A 254 12.40 -3.09 14.33
C ALA A 254 11.49 -3.25 13.10
N LEU A 255 10.62 -2.27 12.84
CA LEU A 255 9.73 -2.26 11.68
C LEU A 255 10.51 -2.18 10.36
N GLN A 256 11.55 -1.35 10.29
CA GLN A 256 12.43 -1.26 9.12
C GLN A 256 13.20 -2.58 8.87
N ARG A 257 13.71 -3.21 9.94
CA ARG A 257 14.37 -4.54 9.84
C ARG A 257 13.39 -5.59 9.32
N LEU A 258 12.15 -5.56 9.81
CA LEU A 258 11.10 -6.46 9.38
C LEU A 258 10.78 -6.25 7.90
N ALA A 259 10.56 -5.00 7.47
CA ALA A 259 10.32 -4.66 6.08
C ALA A 259 11.46 -5.15 5.17
N LYS A 260 12.71 -4.90 5.55
CA LYS A 260 13.89 -5.37 4.81
C LYS A 260 13.96 -6.90 4.74
N ARG A 261 13.65 -7.60 5.82
CA ARG A 261 13.66 -9.08 5.88
C ARG A 261 12.70 -9.72 4.88
N TYR A 262 11.52 -9.13 4.71
CA TYR A 262 10.47 -9.64 3.81
C TYR A 262 10.45 -8.95 2.44
N GLY A 263 11.40 -8.04 2.18
CA GLY A 263 11.47 -7.29 0.91
C GLY A 263 10.32 -6.32 0.70
N CYS A 264 9.70 -5.86 1.79
CA CYS A 264 8.63 -4.86 1.76
C CYS A 264 9.22 -3.47 1.50
N ALA A 265 8.50 -2.64 0.74
CA ALA A 265 8.74 -1.20 0.73
C ALA A 265 8.26 -0.60 2.07
N PHE A 266 8.96 0.41 2.57
CA PHE A 266 8.62 1.11 3.81
C PHE A 266 8.76 2.62 3.65
N LEU A 267 7.74 3.33 4.13
CA LEU A 267 7.71 4.78 4.21
C LEU A 267 7.17 5.20 5.57
N GLN A 268 7.81 6.18 6.20
CA GLN A 268 7.28 6.91 7.35
C GLN A 268 6.86 8.29 6.89
N VAL A 269 5.72 8.76 7.38
CA VAL A 269 5.12 10.07 7.09
C VAL A 269 4.64 10.68 8.41
N ILE A 270 4.91 11.96 8.60
CA ILE A 270 4.34 12.72 9.72
C ILE A 270 3.02 13.35 9.28
N ALA A 271 1.99 13.28 10.11
CA ALA A 271 0.61 13.65 9.76
C ALA A 271 0.44 15.13 9.33
N ASP A 272 1.32 16.02 9.78
CA ASP A 272 1.34 17.43 9.44
C ASP A 272 2.23 17.79 8.24
N GLU A 273 2.91 16.80 7.64
CA GLU A 273 3.68 17.04 6.43
C GLU A 273 2.79 17.44 5.25
N ASP A 274 3.34 18.30 4.40
CA ASP A 274 2.66 18.67 3.16
C ASP A 274 2.49 17.45 2.24
N LEU A 275 1.24 17.15 1.89
CA LEU A 275 0.92 15.99 1.08
C LEU A 275 1.59 16.02 -0.31
N ASP A 276 1.70 17.20 -0.93
CA ASP A 276 2.39 17.35 -2.22
C ASP A 276 3.87 16.99 -2.07
N LYS A 277 4.51 17.40 -0.98
CA LYS A 277 5.91 17.03 -0.67
C LYS A 277 6.06 15.51 -0.49
N VAL A 278 5.18 14.90 0.29
CA VAL A 278 5.19 13.43 0.49
C VAL A 278 5.08 12.69 -0.85
N ILE A 279 4.15 13.10 -1.71
CA ILE A 279 3.87 12.42 -2.97
C ILE A 279 4.94 12.71 -4.02
N PHE A 280 5.21 13.98 -4.29
CA PHE A 280 6.06 14.36 -5.44
C PHE A 280 7.55 14.30 -5.15
N GLN A 281 7.95 14.32 -3.87
CA GLN A 281 9.35 14.23 -3.48
C GLN A 281 9.67 12.89 -2.83
N THR A 282 9.08 12.59 -1.66
CA THR A 282 9.46 11.44 -0.85
C THR A 282 9.16 10.11 -1.55
N LEU A 283 7.93 9.90 -2.03
CA LEU A 283 7.53 8.66 -2.71
C LEU A 283 8.23 8.49 -4.07
N LYS A 284 8.49 9.59 -4.77
CA LYS A 284 9.25 9.56 -6.03
C LYS A 284 10.71 9.18 -5.80
N GLN A 285 11.38 9.77 -4.80
CA GLN A 285 12.77 9.43 -4.44
C GLN A 285 12.92 7.97 -4.02
N LYS A 286 11.90 7.38 -3.39
CA LYS A 286 11.87 5.96 -3.03
C LYS A 286 11.52 5.04 -4.21
N GLY A 287 11.30 5.59 -5.41
CA GLY A 287 10.96 4.81 -6.60
C GLY A 287 9.58 4.15 -6.58
N ILE A 288 8.68 4.63 -5.70
CA ILE A 288 7.28 4.17 -5.65
C ILE A 288 6.47 4.79 -6.79
N PHE A 289 6.83 6.01 -7.20
CA PHE A 289 6.26 6.73 -8.33
C PHE A 289 7.32 7.00 -9.39
N GLY A 290 6.92 6.84 -10.64
CA GLY A 290 7.69 7.16 -11.83
C GLY A 290 7.06 8.27 -12.68
#